data_86f654cf85cf55be1e7d65664e112704
#
_entry.id   86f654cf85cf55be1e7d65664e112704
#
_cell.length_a   1.000
_cell.length_b   1.000
_cell.length_c   1.000
_cell.angle_alpha   90.00
_cell.angle_beta   90.00
_cell.angle_gamma   90.00
#
_symmetry.space_group_name_H-M   'P 1'
#
loop_
_entity.id
_entity.type
_entity.pdbx_description
1 polymer ?
#
loop_
_entity_poly.entity_id
_entity_poly.type
_entity_poly.pdbx_seq_one_letter_code
_entity_poly.pdbx_strand_id
1 'polypeptide(L)'
;MSTVRPVVWSVAGNDSGAGAGLQADLRAFDACGVHGCTVVATLTAQNSRAVQRVEAVSALMLDAQLAALAEDLRPRVIKTGLLGSAEAVQVLAGWVRRLRAQAPDQPVALVIDPVWRASTGASMAGEGLRQALLSELLPLATVITPNRAEAAWLLGLASPLPLPEMARRLARDLAALGPSGVVITGGDGTDLRADADLACDWLHSVEASGWLFAPRLLAPHNHGTGCVFASTLASALAHGFAVADATVLAKMMVTDALRHGYAAGSGAGPVAPQVGFAERPENLPGFRPDERLDAFSMATQPEAFAPERGLDLYAVVDSAAWVERLAKAGVRTVQLRLKPEVALARGVDLRVEIERCVALQKRFDLKFYVNDHWALAIEAGAYGVHVGQEDLDQVDVAAIRHAGLRLGLSTHSLWELARAWALRPSYIACGPVHATTTKDMPWQPQGVHNLGWWRQMVPTLPVVGIGGFTPGRLEAAARTGVDGLAVLSGITAASDPEAAVRAYQEALCQGRSAPVLAPPRWPRPSLRGLWGGENATA
;
A
#
# COMPACT_ATOMS: atom_id res chain seq x y z
N MET A 1 -10.93 -20.15 -17.52
CA MET A 1 -10.15 -19.42 -18.53
C MET A 1 -8.76 -19.15 -17.96
N SER A 2 -7.68 -19.43 -18.67
CA SER A 2 -6.32 -19.13 -18.21
C SER A 2 -6.17 -17.61 -18.16
N THR A 3 -5.98 -17.04 -16.96
CA THR A 3 -5.69 -15.61 -16.82
C THR A 3 -4.28 -15.36 -17.36
N VAL A 4 -4.15 -14.46 -18.33
CA VAL A 4 -2.84 -14.06 -18.86
C VAL A 4 -2.06 -13.38 -17.73
N ARG A 5 -0.90 -13.96 -17.36
CA ARG A 5 -0.01 -13.36 -16.35
C ARG A 5 0.71 -12.14 -16.95
N PRO A 6 0.80 -11.02 -16.23
CA PRO A 6 1.64 -9.90 -16.66
C PRO A 6 3.10 -10.34 -16.80
N VAL A 7 3.79 -9.86 -17.84
CA VAL A 7 5.21 -10.15 -18.07
C VAL A 7 6.08 -9.11 -17.35
N VAL A 8 7.07 -9.57 -16.58
CA VAL A 8 8.08 -8.76 -15.90
C VAL A 8 9.47 -9.27 -16.28
N TRP A 9 10.37 -8.38 -16.68
CA TRP A 9 11.77 -8.75 -16.91
C TRP A 9 12.62 -8.42 -15.69
N SER A 10 13.48 -9.34 -15.29
CA SER A 10 14.60 -9.06 -14.39
C SER A 10 15.90 -9.02 -15.21
N VAL A 11 16.58 -7.86 -15.18
CA VAL A 11 17.91 -7.66 -15.77
C VAL A 11 18.90 -7.53 -14.63
N ALA A 12 19.59 -8.63 -14.29
CA ALA A 12 20.41 -8.69 -13.09
C ALA A 12 21.54 -9.73 -13.19
N GLY A 13 22.33 -9.82 -12.12
CA GLY A 13 23.30 -10.89 -11.97
C GLY A 13 22.63 -12.20 -11.53
N ASN A 14 23.19 -13.33 -11.99
CA ASN A 14 22.84 -14.62 -11.41
C ASN A 14 23.54 -14.80 -10.06
N ASP A 15 22.95 -15.55 -9.15
CA ASP A 15 23.59 -16.06 -7.95
C ASP A 15 23.68 -17.60 -8.05
N SER A 16 24.89 -18.14 -8.22
CA SER A 16 25.09 -19.60 -8.32
C SER A 16 24.67 -20.35 -7.04
N GLY A 17 24.65 -19.64 -5.89
CA GLY A 17 24.12 -20.15 -4.62
C GLY A 17 22.61 -20.03 -4.48
N ALA A 18 21.96 -19.40 -5.46
CA ALA A 18 20.51 -19.21 -5.55
C ALA A 18 19.87 -18.45 -4.35
N GLY A 19 20.65 -17.67 -3.59
CA GLY A 19 20.15 -16.89 -2.45
C GLY A 19 19.60 -15.52 -2.83
N ALA A 20 20.12 -14.91 -3.91
CA ALA A 20 19.77 -13.58 -4.38
C ALA A 20 19.67 -13.54 -5.91
N GLY A 21 19.84 -12.36 -6.52
CA GLY A 21 19.89 -12.16 -7.97
C GLY A 21 18.67 -12.69 -8.71
N LEU A 22 18.87 -13.09 -9.97
CA LEU A 22 17.81 -13.60 -10.86
C LEU A 22 17.00 -14.74 -10.23
N GLN A 23 17.63 -15.59 -9.42
CA GLN A 23 16.98 -16.74 -8.79
C GLN A 23 16.00 -16.30 -7.70
N ALA A 24 16.34 -15.29 -6.91
CA ALA A 24 15.43 -14.71 -5.94
C ALA A 24 14.30 -13.94 -6.61
N ASP A 25 14.62 -13.22 -7.70
CA ASP A 25 13.64 -12.48 -8.50
C ASP A 25 12.57 -13.42 -9.08
N LEU A 26 12.98 -14.55 -9.69
CA LEU A 26 12.03 -15.55 -10.24
C LEU A 26 11.12 -16.14 -9.17
N ARG A 27 11.65 -16.46 -7.98
CA ARG A 27 10.81 -16.94 -6.86
C ARG A 27 9.78 -15.90 -6.42
N ALA A 28 10.18 -14.62 -6.35
CA ALA A 28 9.26 -13.54 -6.02
C ALA A 28 8.21 -13.35 -7.12
N PHE A 29 8.59 -13.41 -8.39
CA PHE A 29 7.69 -13.29 -9.54
C PHE A 29 6.64 -14.41 -9.55
N ASP A 30 7.06 -15.66 -9.34
CA ASP A 30 6.13 -16.78 -9.28
C ASP A 30 5.16 -16.67 -8.11
N ALA A 31 5.66 -16.31 -6.91
CA ALA A 31 4.82 -16.07 -5.73
C ALA A 31 3.83 -14.94 -5.93
N CYS A 32 4.18 -13.94 -6.77
CA CYS A 32 3.32 -12.81 -7.14
C CYS A 32 2.40 -13.09 -8.34
N GLY A 33 2.48 -14.26 -8.97
CA GLY A 33 1.62 -14.64 -10.10
C GLY A 33 1.88 -13.88 -11.38
N VAL A 34 3.09 -13.35 -11.60
CA VAL A 34 3.54 -12.77 -12.87
C VAL A 34 4.38 -13.76 -13.67
N HIS A 35 4.53 -13.54 -14.98
CA HIS A 35 5.48 -14.27 -15.79
C HIS A 35 6.84 -13.57 -15.77
N GLY A 36 7.81 -14.14 -15.04
CA GLY A 36 9.15 -13.60 -14.92
C GLY A 36 10.06 -14.06 -16.05
N CYS A 37 10.61 -13.12 -16.82
CA CYS A 37 11.70 -13.38 -17.76
C CYS A 37 13.01 -12.88 -17.16
N THR A 38 14.11 -13.55 -17.49
CA THR A 38 15.45 -13.19 -16.99
C THR A 38 16.39 -12.80 -18.12
N VAL A 39 17.14 -11.74 -17.87
CA VAL A 39 18.24 -11.27 -18.70
C VAL A 39 19.49 -11.24 -17.83
N VAL A 40 20.47 -12.08 -18.14
CA VAL A 40 21.70 -12.18 -17.38
C VAL A 40 22.61 -11.02 -17.75
N ALA A 41 22.81 -10.09 -16.83
CA ALA A 41 23.74 -8.97 -16.98
C ALA A 41 25.12 -9.29 -16.40
N THR A 42 25.18 -10.14 -15.38
CA THR A 42 26.43 -10.47 -14.66
C THR A 42 26.40 -11.93 -14.23
N LEU A 43 27.50 -12.63 -14.43
CA LEU A 43 27.74 -13.98 -13.91
C LEU A 43 28.51 -13.88 -12.59
N THR A 44 28.07 -14.60 -11.56
CA THR A 44 28.81 -14.71 -10.30
C THR A 44 29.13 -16.17 -9.97
N ALA A 45 30.33 -16.40 -9.46
CA ALA A 45 30.69 -17.60 -8.71
C ALA A 45 30.51 -17.26 -7.22
N GLN A 46 29.34 -17.58 -6.69
CA GLN A 46 28.91 -17.20 -5.35
C GLN A 46 28.28 -18.37 -4.61
N ASN A 47 28.47 -18.38 -3.29
CA ASN A 47 27.79 -19.30 -2.37
C ASN A 47 27.29 -18.52 -1.13
N SER A 48 26.75 -19.21 -0.13
CA SER A 48 26.21 -18.58 1.10
C SER A 48 27.25 -17.81 1.94
N ARG A 49 28.54 -17.94 1.64
CA ARG A 49 29.63 -17.37 2.44
C ARG A 49 30.42 -16.27 1.72
N ALA A 50 30.56 -16.37 0.40
CA ALA A 50 31.44 -15.47 -0.36
C ALA A 50 31.07 -15.39 -1.84
N VAL A 51 31.40 -14.25 -2.45
CA VAL A 51 31.50 -14.08 -3.91
C VAL A 51 32.98 -14.26 -4.28
N GLN A 52 33.26 -15.26 -5.08
CA GLN A 52 34.63 -15.60 -5.53
C GLN A 52 34.99 -14.92 -6.83
N ARG A 53 34.04 -14.78 -7.74
CA ARG A 53 34.26 -14.15 -9.06
C ARG A 53 32.98 -13.46 -9.55
N VAL A 54 33.17 -12.34 -10.21
CA VAL A 54 32.11 -11.58 -10.89
C VAL A 54 32.58 -11.29 -12.32
N GLU A 55 31.72 -11.53 -13.30
CA GLU A 55 32.02 -11.30 -14.71
C GLU A 55 30.79 -10.69 -15.40
N ALA A 56 30.94 -9.49 -15.95
CA ALA A 56 29.88 -8.85 -16.70
C ALA A 56 29.66 -9.59 -18.03
N VAL A 57 28.42 -9.79 -18.41
CA VAL A 57 28.05 -10.29 -19.75
C VAL A 57 28.34 -9.19 -20.77
N SER A 58 28.83 -9.57 -21.96
CA SER A 58 29.11 -8.59 -23.01
C SER A 58 27.87 -7.81 -23.43
N ALA A 59 28.04 -6.54 -23.78
CA ALA A 59 26.94 -5.68 -24.26
C ALA A 59 26.19 -6.32 -25.44
N LEU A 60 26.90 -7.01 -26.36
CA LEU A 60 26.30 -7.73 -27.49
C LEU A 60 25.37 -8.86 -27.03
N MET A 61 25.79 -9.68 -26.06
CA MET A 61 24.95 -10.75 -25.53
C MET A 61 23.77 -10.20 -24.73
N LEU A 62 23.96 -9.13 -23.96
CA LEU A 62 22.88 -8.46 -23.24
C LEU A 62 21.81 -7.93 -24.21
N ASP A 63 22.24 -7.25 -25.27
CA ASP A 63 21.35 -6.76 -26.34
C ASP A 63 20.58 -7.91 -27.01
N ALA A 64 21.26 -9.01 -27.34
CA ALA A 64 20.62 -10.19 -27.96
C ALA A 64 19.55 -10.83 -27.06
N GLN A 65 19.78 -10.92 -25.72
CA GLN A 65 18.78 -11.42 -24.77
C GLN A 65 17.55 -10.49 -24.73
N LEU A 66 17.77 -9.17 -24.66
CA LEU A 66 16.69 -8.18 -24.63
C LEU A 66 15.91 -8.17 -25.95
N ALA A 67 16.59 -8.29 -27.09
CA ALA A 67 15.95 -8.38 -28.40
C ALA A 67 15.04 -9.61 -28.51
N ALA A 68 15.52 -10.77 -28.13
CA ALA A 68 14.75 -12.02 -28.16
C ALA A 68 13.47 -11.93 -27.31
N LEU A 69 13.55 -11.32 -26.12
CA LEU A 69 12.37 -11.13 -25.28
C LEU A 69 11.40 -10.09 -25.86
N ALA A 70 11.92 -9.02 -26.47
CA ALA A 70 11.10 -7.95 -27.02
C ALA A 70 10.24 -8.39 -28.21
N GLU A 71 10.65 -9.43 -28.94
CA GLU A 71 9.92 -9.99 -30.09
C GLU A 71 8.63 -10.70 -29.68
N ASP A 72 8.56 -11.31 -28.46
CA ASP A 72 7.46 -12.20 -28.06
C ASP A 72 6.90 -11.88 -26.67
N LEU A 73 7.74 -11.57 -25.70
CA LEU A 73 7.42 -11.46 -24.27
C LEU A 73 7.56 -10.03 -23.76
N ARG A 74 6.84 -9.09 -24.38
CA ARG A 74 6.90 -7.66 -24.02
C ARG A 74 6.60 -7.43 -22.53
N PRO A 75 7.48 -6.72 -21.79
CA PRO A 75 7.29 -6.51 -20.37
C PRO A 75 6.33 -5.35 -20.09
N ARG A 76 5.58 -5.46 -18.99
CA ARG A 76 4.95 -4.31 -18.33
C ARG A 76 5.96 -3.57 -17.47
N VAL A 77 6.84 -4.31 -16.81
CA VAL A 77 7.85 -3.76 -15.89
C VAL A 77 9.19 -4.42 -16.16
N ILE A 78 10.25 -3.64 -16.11
CA ILE A 78 11.64 -4.11 -16.05
C ILE A 78 12.17 -3.82 -14.65
N LYS A 79 12.70 -4.84 -13.96
CA LYS A 79 13.43 -4.71 -12.69
C LYS A 79 14.91 -4.88 -12.97
N THR A 80 15.75 -4.03 -12.41
CA THR A 80 17.21 -4.22 -12.47
C THR A 80 17.75 -4.63 -11.12
N GLY A 81 18.84 -5.41 -11.16
CA GLY A 81 19.72 -5.66 -10.01
C GLY A 81 21.15 -5.34 -10.39
N LEU A 82 22.12 -6.22 -10.08
CA LEU A 82 23.52 -6.05 -10.44
C LEU A 82 23.73 -6.06 -11.95
N LEU A 83 24.07 -4.91 -12.55
CA LEU A 83 24.28 -4.76 -14.00
C LEU A 83 25.74 -5.02 -14.43
N GLY A 84 26.70 -4.85 -13.52
CA GLY A 84 28.10 -5.22 -13.71
C GLY A 84 28.96 -4.24 -14.52
N SER A 85 28.41 -3.49 -15.48
CA SER A 85 29.20 -2.54 -16.29
C SER A 85 28.38 -1.31 -16.71
N ALA A 86 29.09 -0.23 -17.10
CA ALA A 86 28.47 0.98 -17.67
C ALA A 86 27.81 0.71 -19.02
N GLU A 87 28.40 -0.17 -19.84
CA GLU A 87 27.88 -0.56 -21.14
C GLU A 87 26.55 -1.30 -20.99
N ALA A 88 26.40 -2.16 -19.96
CA ALA A 88 25.14 -2.84 -19.67
C ALA A 88 24.03 -1.82 -19.31
N VAL A 89 24.36 -0.78 -18.56
CA VAL A 89 23.42 0.32 -18.22
C VAL A 89 22.98 1.04 -19.50
N GLN A 90 23.91 1.38 -20.39
CA GLN A 90 23.62 2.09 -21.66
C GLN A 90 22.73 1.25 -22.58
N VAL A 91 23.04 -0.03 -22.74
CA VAL A 91 22.23 -0.97 -23.54
C VAL A 91 20.81 -1.02 -22.98
N LEU A 92 20.65 -1.23 -21.67
CA LEU A 92 19.34 -1.32 -21.05
C LEU A 92 18.56 0.00 -21.15
N ALA A 93 19.19 1.14 -20.93
CA ALA A 93 18.55 2.46 -21.09
C ALA A 93 18.05 2.68 -22.52
N GLY A 94 18.82 2.25 -23.51
CA GLY A 94 18.41 2.25 -24.92
C GLY A 94 17.15 1.40 -25.16
N TRP A 95 17.08 0.21 -24.56
CA TRP A 95 15.90 -0.67 -24.66
C TRP A 95 14.68 -0.09 -23.96
N VAL A 96 14.83 0.48 -22.77
CA VAL A 96 13.71 1.15 -22.06
C VAL A 96 13.13 2.28 -22.91
N ARG A 97 13.98 3.13 -23.50
CA ARG A 97 13.53 4.22 -24.39
C ARG A 97 12.81 3.66 -25.63
N ARG A 98 13.36 2.61 -26.27
CA ARG A 98 12.76 1.96 -27.45
C ARG A 98 11.40 1.35 -27.14
N LEU A 99 11.29 0.60 -26.04
CA LEU A 99 10.02 -0.03 -25.62
C LEU A 99 8.94 1.02 -25.29
N ARG A 100 9.32 2.12 -24.65
CA ARG A 100 8.38 3.24 -24.38
C ARG A 100 7.92 3.93 -25.65
N ALA A 101 8.82 4.17 -26.61
CA ALA A 101 8.49 4.78 -27.88
C ALA A 101 7.56 3.90 -28.73
N GLN A 102 7.68 2.59 -28.64
CA GLN A 102 6.82 1.62 -29.36
C GLN A 102 5.38 1.55 -28.82
N ALA A 103 5.14 1.91 -27.54
CA ALA A 103 3.81 1.92 -26.95
C ALA A 103 3.71 3.07 -25.92
N PRO A 104 3.49 4.32 -26.40
CA PRO A 104 3.39 5.47 -25.55
C PRO A 104 2.23 5.39 -24.55
N ASP A 105 1.12 4.76 -24.95
CA ASP A 105 -0.08 4.60 -24.11
C ASP A 105 0.09 3.51 -23.02
N GLN A 106 1.11 2.68 -23.15
CA GLN A 106 1.46 1.63 -22.18
C GLN A 106 2.97 1.61 -21.94
N PRO A 107 3.54 2.68 -21.37
CA PRO A 107 4.98 2.79 -21.18
C PRO A 107 5.48 1.73 -20.19
N VAL A 108 6.56 1.05 -20.52
CA VAL A 108 7.20 0.11 -19.59
C VAL A 108 7.67 0.84 -18.33
N ALA A 109 7.32 0.32 -17.15
CA ALA A 109 7.84 0.81 -15.89
C ALA A 109 9.25 0.26 -15.65
N LEU A 110 10.08 1.04 -14.95
CA LEU A 110 11.44 0.65 -14.59
C LEU A 110 11.64 0.73 -13.08
N VAL A 111 11.94 -0.41 -12.46
CA VAL A 111 12.29 -0.53 -11.04
C VAL A 111 13.80 -0.77 -10.94
N ILE A 112 14.50 0.11 -10.25
CA ILE A 112 15.95 0.01 -10.08
C ILE A 112 16.26 -0.44 -8.64
N ASP A 113 16.85 -1.63 -8.51
CA ASP A 113 17.53 -2.10 -7.30
C ASP A 113 19.03 -1.87 -7.54
N PRO A 114 19.64 -0.81 -6.94
CA PRO A 114 20.97 -0.33 -7.34
C PRO A 114 22.09 -1.11 -6.65
N VAL A 115 22.07 -2.42 -6.81
CA VAL A 115 23.06 -3.33 -6.20
C VAL A 115 24.45 -3.01 -6.69
N TRP A 116 25.33 -2.57 -5.78
CA TRP A 116 26.75 -2.29 -6.05
C TRP A 116 27.71 -3.12 -5.22
N ARG A 117 27.20 -3.75 -4.16
CA ARG A 117 27.93 -4.68 -3.29
C ARG A 117 27.19 -5.99 -3.13
N ALA A 118 27.92 -7.08 -3.03
CA ALA A 118 27.35 -8.32 -2.53
C ALA A 118 27.01 -8.20 -1.04
N SER A 119 26.06 -9.00 -0.56
CA SER A 119 25.74 -9.11 0.87
C SER A 119 26.97 -9.50 1.73
N THR A 120 27.96 -10.12 1.11
CA THR A 120 29.27 -10.48 1.71
C THR A 120 30.26 -9.32 1.80
N GLY A 121 29.89 -8.10 1.33
CA GLY A 121 30.72 -6.88 1.40
C GLY A 121 31.65 -6.66 0.22
N ALA A 122 31.79 -7.58 -0.73
CA ALA A 122 32.62 -7.39 -1.92
C ALA A 122 32.06 -6.27 -2.81
N SER A 123 32.89 -5.24 -3.13
CA SER A 123 32.50 -4.19 -4.09
C SER A 123 32.44 -4.78 -5.50
N MET A 124 31.34 -4.56 -6.21
CA MET A 124 31.10 -5.07 -7.56
C MET A 124 30.92 -3.94 -8.58
N ALA A 125 31.08 -2.68 -8.18
CA ALA A 125 30.83 -1.52 -9.03
C ALA A 125 31.97 -0.49 -8.91
N GLY A 126 32.41 0.01 -10.08
CA GLY A 126 33.33 1.14 -10.20
C GLY A 126 32.61 2.47 -10.44
N GLU A 127 33.35 3.58 -10.43
CA GLU A 127 32.82 4.93 -10.65
C GLU A 127 32.08 5.07 -12.01
N GLY A 128 32.56 4.40 -13.06
CA GLY A 128 31.90 4.43 -14.37
C GLY A 128 30.47 3.87 -14.35
N LEU A 129 30.23 2.80 -13.58
CA LEU A 129 28.87 2.25 -13.41
C LEU A 129 27.97 3.23 -12.66
N ARG A 130 28.48 3.87 -11.60
CA ARG A 130 27.73 4.87 -10.85
C ARG A 130 27.29 6.03 -11.74
N GLN A 131 28.21 6.59 -12.52
CA GLN A 131 27.91 7.68 -13.44
C GLN A 131 26.89 7.27 -14.50
N ALA A 132 27.02 6.08 -15.10
CA ALA A 132 26.06 5.57 -16.07
C ALA A 132 24.65 5.39 -15.46
N LEU A 133 24.56 4.87 -14.23
CA LEU A 133 23.28 4.77 -13.51
C LEU A 133 22.62 6.14 -13.33
N LEU A 134 23.40 7.15 -12.89
CA LEU A 134 22.90 8.50 -12.65
C LEU A 134 22.47 9.22 -13.93
N SER A 135 23.24 9.11 -15.02
CA SER A 135 23.01 9.87 -16.25
C SER A 135 22.04 9.18 -17.21
N GLU A 136 22.02 7.85 -17.27
CA GLU A 136 21.29 7.12 -18.30
C GLU A 136 20.05 6.40 -17.80
N LEU A 137 20.09 5.82 -16.59
CA LEU A 137 19.03 4.93 -16.13
C LEU A 137 18.09 5.57 -15.11
N LEU A 138 18.64 6.34 -14.15
CA LEU A 138 17.83 7.02 -13.14
C LEU A 138 16.77 7.97 -13.73
N PRO A 139 17.08 8.77 -14.77
CA PRO A 139 16.06 9.61 -15.41
C PRO A 139 14.92 8.84 -16.05
N LEU A 140 15.07 7.53 -16.26
CA LEU A 140 14.07 6.65 -16.82
C LEU A 140 13.31 5.86 -15.73
N ALA A 141 13.76 5.91 -14.47
CA ALA A 141 13.21 5.10 -13.41
C ALA A 141 11.78 5.51 -13.04
N THR A 142 10.91 4.52 -12.86
CA THR A 142 9.63 4.70 -12.19
C THR A 142 9.85 4.69 -10.68
N VAL A 143 10.63 3.71 -10.19
CA VAL A 143 10.95 3.57 -8.77
C VAL A 143 12.39 3.11 -8.60
N ILE A 144 13.04 3.61 -7.56
CA ILE A 144 14.34 3.10 -7.09
C ILE A 144 14.24 2.64 -5.64
N THR A 145 14.89 1.50 -5.31
CA THR A 145 14.78 0.83 -4.00
C THR A 145 16.12 0.66 -3.28
N PRO A 146 16.95 1.69 -3.15
CA PRO A 146 18.25 1.58 -2.50
C PRO A 146 18.10 1.37 -0.99
N ASN A 147 19.03 0.63 -0.40
CA ASN A 147 19.30 0.78 1.02
C ASN A 147 20.08 2.09 1.27
N ARG A 148 20.27 2.46 2.53
CA ARG A 148 20.94 3.73 2.90
C ARG A 148 22.36 3.85 2.34
N ALA A 149 23.12 2.75 2.34
CA ALA A 149 24.49 2.73 1.83
C ALA A 149 24.52 2.90 0.30
N GLU A 150 23.58 2.26 -0.40
CA GLU A 150 23.40 2.40 -1.85
C GLU A 150 22.98 3.81 -2.24
N ALA A 151 22.04 4.40 -1.51
CA ALA A 151 21.60 5.77 -1.74
C ALA A 151 22.75 6.77 -1.50
N ALA A 152 23.52 6.60 -0.43
CA ALA A 152 24.70 7.43 -0.15
C ALA A 152 25.77 7.28 -1.24
N TRP A 153 26.05 6.05 -1.70
CA TRP A 153 26.97 5.79 -2.79
C TRP A 153 26.51 6.47 -4.09
N LEU A 154 25.26 6.33 -4.47
CA LEU A 154 24.71 6.99 -5.67
C LEU A 154 24.91 8.51 -5.62
N LEU A 155 24.64 9.13 -4.47
CA LEU A 155 24.76 10.58 -4.28
C LEU A 155 26.19 11.07 -4.00
N GLY A 156 27.18 10.17 -3.95
CA GLY A 156 28.58 10.53 -3.69
C GLY A 156 28.84 11.03 -2.27
N LEU A 157 28.05 10.61 -1.29
CA LEU A 157 28.18 11.03 0.10
C LEU A 157 29.23 10.16 0.82
N ALA A 158 30.16 10.80 1.51
CA ALA A 158 31.30 10.14 2.16
C ALA A 158 30.94 9.38 3.47
N SER A 159 29.82 9.69 4.11
CA SER A 159 29.41 9.07 5.38
C SER A 159 27.91 9.14 5.56
N PRO A 160 27.28 8.12 6.17
CA PRO A 160 25.87 8.17 6.48
C PRO A 160 25.57 9.24 7.54
N LEU A 161 24.61 10.10 7.24
CA LEU A 161 24.05 11.07 8.17
C LEU A 161 23.19 10.35 9.23
N PRO A 162 22.93 10.94 10.42
CA PRO A 162 22.01 10.36 11.39
C PRO A 162 20.59 10.18 10.84
N LEU A 163 19.91 9.10 11.25
CA LEU A 163 18.48 8.92 11.03
C LEU A 163 17.71 9.87 11.98
N PRO A 164 16.50 10.32 11.61
CA PRO A 164 15.66 10.00 10.44
C PRO A 164 15.84 10.93 9.24
N GLU A 165 16.47 12.07 9.45
CA GLU A 165 16.62 13.14 8.44
C GLU A 165 17.31 12.66 7.18
N MET A 166 18.19 11.66 7.34
CA MET A 166 18.95 11.10 6.22
C MET A 166 18.07 10.41 5.19
N ALA A 167 17.18 9.50 5.60
CA ALA A 167 16.39 8.73 4.65
C ALA A 167 15.50 9.64 3.80
N ARG A 168 14.88 10.63 4.43
CA ARG A 168 14.09 11.65 3.74
C ARG A 168 14.92 12.47 2.76
N ARG A 169 16.10 12.95 3.21
CA ARG A 169 16.99 13.73 2.35
C ARG A 169 17.46 12.91 1.16
N LEU A 170 17.95 11.68 1.39
CA LEU A 170 18.38 10.77 0.34
C LEU A 170 17.26 10.50 -0.67
N ALA A 171 16.04 10.27 -0.18
CA ALA A 171 14.90 10.01 -1.06
C ALA A 171 14.56 11.22 -1.94
N ARG A 172 14.54 12.43 -1.37
CA ARG A 172 14.30 13.66 -2.11
C ARG A 172 15.39 13.95 -3.13
N ASP A 173 16.67 13.80 -2.72
CA ASP A 173 17.80 14.08 -3.59
C ASP A 173 17.85 13.07 -4.76
N LEU A 174 17.49 11.79 -4.54
CA LEU A 174 17.35 10.80 -5.60
C LEU A 174 16.13 11.06 -6.49
N ALA A 175 14.99 11.46 -5.94
CA ALA A 175 13.79 11.80 -6.73
C ALA A 175 14.05 12.97 -7.68
N ALA A 176 14.87 13.93 -7.28
CA ALA A 176 15.28 15.05 -8.13
C ALA A 176 16.09 14.62 -9.37
N LEU A 177 16.61 13.38 -9.39
CA LEU A 177 17.35 12.81 -10.53
C LEU A 177 16.48 12.06 -11.53
N GLY A 178 15.15 11.98 -11.30
CA GLY A 178 14.20 11.42 -12.27
C GLY A 178 13.16 10.44 -11.75
N PRO A 179 13.44 9.55 -10.79
CA PRO A 179 12.45 8.58 -10.30
C PRO A 179 11.21 9.25 -9.71
N SER A 180 10.02 8.78 -10.12
CA SER A 180 8.77 9.23 -9.53
C SER A 180 8.49 8.61 -8.15
N GLY A 181 9.20 7.53 -7.81
CA GLY A 181 9.16 6.88 -6.51
C GLY A 181 10.56 6.52 -6.01
N VAL A 182 10.80 6.72 -4.72
CA VAL A 182 12.03 6.30 -4.03
C VAL A 182 11.66 5.58 -2.74
N VAL A 183 12.21 4.39 -2.54
CA VAL A 183 12.07 3.66 -1.29
C VAL A 183 13.44 3.42 -0.68
N ILE A 184 13.75 4.12 0.40
CA ILE A 184 15.01 3.87 1.15
C ILE A 184 14.74 2.71 2.11
N THR A 185 15.31 1.54 1.80
CA THR A 185 15.12 0.36 2.64
C THR A 185 16.04 0.39 3.86
N GLY A 186 15.51 0.00 5.03
CA GLY A 186 16.20 0.11 6.34
C GLY A 186 16.43 -1.22 7.05
N GLY A 187 16.43 -2.35 6.34
CA GLY A 187 16.56 -3.69 6.93
C GLY A 187 17.95 -4.06 7.49
N ASP A 188 18.98 -3.34 7.14
CA ASP A 188 20.40 -3.64 7.41
C ASP A 188 20.89 -3.35 8.86
N GLY A 189 20.04 -2.80 9.70
CA GLY A 189 20.10 -2.96 11.16
C GLY A 189 21.21 -2.27 11.95
N THR A 190 22.10 -1.48 11.36
CA THR A 190 23.33 -1.08 12.06
C THR A 190 23.23 0.19 12.91
N ASP A 191 22.17 1.03 12.80
CA ASP A 191 22.18 2.36 13.43
C ASP A 191 20.90 2.82 14.14
N LEU A 192 19.94 1.95 14.40
CA LEU A 192 18.70 2.36 15.08
C LEU A 192 18.76 2.02 16.58
N ARG A 193 19.50 2.80 17.37
CA ARG A 193 19.52 2.67 18.83
C ARG A 193 18.16 2.94 19.50
N ALA A 194 17.24 3.63 18.82
CA ALA A 194 15.93 3.95 19.36
C ALA A 194 14.85 2.91 19.06
N ASP A 195 14.96 2.14 17.96
CA ASP A 195 13.93 1.21 17.47
C ASP A 195 14.52 -0.13 17.02
N ALA A 196 15.29 -0.77 17.90
CA ALA A 196 15.84 -2.11 17.64
C ALA A 196 14.75 -3.13 17.23
N ASP A 197 13.50 -2.88 17.62
CA ASP A 197 12.36 -3.78 17.44
C ASP A 197 11.58 -3.55 16.13
N LEU A 198 11.88 -2.49 15.36
CA LEU A 198 11.22 -2.19 14.11
C LEU A 198 12.16 -2.24 12.90
N ALA A 199 11.64 -2.72 11.78
CA ALA A 199 12.24 -2.59 10.46
C ALA A 199 11.49 -1.50 9.68
N CYS A 200 12.16 -0.37 9.42
CA CYS A 200 11.56 0.83 8.84
C CYS A 200 12.12 1.11 7.45
N ASP A 201 11.24 1.40 6.49
CA ASP A 201 11.60 1.86 5.15
C ASP A 201 10.97 3.24 4.93
N TRP A 202 11.68 4.15 4.26
CA TRP A 202 11.14 5.45 3.88
C TRP A 202 10.61 5.41 2.46
N LEU A 203 9.32 5.66 2.29
CA LEU A 203 8.67 5.85 1.01
C LEU A 203 8.61 7.34 0.64
N HIS A 204 8.93 7.67 -0.61
CA HIS A 204 8.66 8.95 -1.24
C HIS A 204 8.06 8.70 -2.62
N SER A 205 6.81 9.07 -2.82
CA SER A 205 6.07 8.92 -4.07
C SER A 205 5.05 10.05 -4.24
N VAL A 206 4.40 10.09 -5.40
CA VAL A 206 3.33 11.05 -5.68
C VAL A 206 2.13 10.83 -4.76
N GLU A 207 1.83 9.57 -4.40
CA GLU A 207 0.66 9.22 -3.60
C GLU A 207 0.90 9.43 -2.10
N ALA A 208 2.12 9.14 -1.63
CA ALA A 208 2.42 9.18 -0.21
C ALA A 208 3.92 9.36 0.06
N SER A 209 4.24 10.01 1.17
CA SER A 209 5.60 10.05 1.73
C SER A 209 5.54 9.77 3.23
N GLY A 210 6.42 8.89 3.71
CA GLY A 210 6.46 8.50 5.11
C GLY A 210 7.17 7.18 5.37
N TRP A 211 7.09 6.75 6.62
CA TRP A 211 7.69 5.52 7.11
C TRP A 211 6.73 4.34 6.99
N LEU A 212 7.15 3.29 6.27
CA LEU A 212 6.60 1.94 6.42
C LEU A 212 7.39 1.20 7.48
N PHE A 213 6.69 0.59 8.44
CA PHE A 213 7.33 -0.13 9.54
C PHE A 213 6.62 -1.44 9.86
N ALA A 214 7.40 -2.42 10.27
CA ALA A 214 6.93 -3.71 10.74
C ALA A 214 7.83 -4.18 11.89
N PRO A 215 7.40 -5.11 12.75
CA PRO A 215 8.26 -5.71 13.75
C PRO A 215 9.52 -6.31 13.10
N ARG A 216 10.68 -6.05 13.69
CA ARG A 216 11.95 -6.60 13.23
C ARG A 216 11.98 -8.09 13.53
N LEU A 217 12.15 -8.89 12.51
CA LEU A 217 12.33 -10.33 12.63
C LEU A 217 13.81 -10.66 12.80
N LEU A 218 14.15 -11.36 13.87
CA LEU A 218 15.50 -11.92 14.07
C LEU A 218 15.62 -13.17 13.20
N ALA A 219 15.91 -12.98 11.91
CA ALA A 219 16.03 -14.04 10.93
C ALA A 219 17.51 -14.28 10.57
N PRO A 220 18.11 -15.45 10.89
CA PRO A 220 19.49 -15.76 10.50
C PRO A 220 19.64 -15.96 8.99
N HIS A 221 18.54 -16.21 8.30
CA HIS A 221 18.47 -16.43 6.87
C HIS A 221 17.74 -15.26 6.21
N ASN A 222 18.50 -14.27 5.75
CA ASN A 222 18.00 -13.00 5.23
C ASN A 222 18.59 -12.64 3.85
N HIS A 223 19.31 -13.58 3.22
CA HIS A 223 19.93 -13.32 1.92
C HIS A 223 18.86 -13.15 0.83
N GLY A 224 19.00 -12.11 0.01
CA GLY A 224 18.09 -11.81 -1.08
C GLY A 224 16.86 -10.95 -0.72
N THR A 225 16.75 -10.41 0.50
CA THR A 225 15.64 -9.53 0.91
C THR A 225 15.45 -8.34 -0.02
N GLY A 226 16.52 -7.63 -0.43
CA GLY A 226 16.46 -6.51 -1.37
C GLY A 226 15.91 -6.92 -2.74
N CYS A 227 16.43 -8.02 -3.30
CA CYS A 227 15.96 -8.56 -4.57
C CYS A 227 14.46 -8.93 -4.50
N VAL A 228 14.02 -9.60 -3.43
CA VAL A 228 12.62 -9.97 -3.22
C VAL A 228 11.74 -8.73 -3.07
N PHE A 229 12.20 -7.71 -2.35
CA PHE A 229 11.49 -6.44 -2.21
C PHE A 229 11.26 -5.78 -3.57
N ALA A 230 12.34 -5.55 -4.32
CA ALA A 230 12.27 -4.89 -5.63
C ALA A 230 11.46 -5.68 -6.65
N SER A 231 11.57 -7.02 -6.66
CA SER A 231 10.83 -7.89 -7.56
C SER A 231 9.35 -7.99 -7.22
N THR A 232 8.99 -7.96 -5.93
CA THR A 232 7.58 -7.89 -5.51
C THR A 232 6.98 -6.54 -5.87
N LEU A 233 7.71 -5.44 -5.66
CA LEU A 233 7.29 -4.10 -6.06
C LEU A 233 7.06 -4.05 -7.59
N ALA A 234 7.97 -4.58 -8.38
CA ALA A 234 7.84 -4.68 -9.83
C ALA A 234 6.62 -5.51 -10.24
N SER A 235 6.37 -6.63 -9.56
CA SER A 235 5.18 -7.47 -9.79
C SER A 235 3.88 -6.74 -9.47
N ALA A 236 3.84 -6.01 -8.36
CA ALA A 236 2.67 -5.22 -7.96
C ALA A 236 2.39 -4.10 -8.98
N LEU A 237 3.43 -3.39 -9.44
CA LEU A 237 3.28 -2.44 -10.55
C LEU A 237 2.73 -3.13 -11.80
N ALA A 238 3.21 -4.32 -12.17
CA ALA A 238 2.72 -5.06 -13.33
C ALA A 238 1.24 -5.48 -13.19
N HIS A 239 0.75 -5.67 -11.98
CA HIS A 239 -0.66 -5.87 -11.66
C HIS A 239 -1.48 -4.56 -11.65
N GLY A 240 -0.85 -3.40 -11.83
CA GLY A 240 -1.51 -2.10 -11.91
C GLY A 240 -1.60 -1.34 -10.60
N PHE A 241 -0.90 -1.74 -9.55
CA PHE A 241 -0.84 -0.97 -8.31
C PHE A 241 -0.03 0.32 -8.48
N ALA A 242 -0.41 1.37 -7.77
CA ALA A 242 0.39 2.58 -7.62
C ALA A 242 1.65 2.30 -6.77
N VAL A 243 2.65 3.19 -6.84
CA VAL A 243 3.95 2.98 -6.18
C VAL A 243 3.80 2.79 -4.66
N ALA A 244 2.97 3.59 -4.01
CA ALA A 244 2.77 3.48 -2.57
C ALA A 244 2.17 2.12 -2.17
N ASP A 245 1.14 1.66 -2.87
CA ASP A 245 0.52 0.35 -2.62
C ASP A 245 1.46 -0.82 -2.97
N ALA A 246 2.21 -0.71 -4.07
CA ALA A 246 3.22 -1.69 -4.46
C ALA A 246 4.34 -1.82 -3.39
N THR A 247 4.68 -0.71 -2.73
CA THR A 247 5.66 -0.69 -1.63
C THR A 247 5.12 -1.40 -0.39
N VAL A 248 3.84 -1.22 -0.05
CA VAL A 248 3.18 -1.98 1.04
C VAL A 248 3.24 -3.48 0.76
N LEU A 249 2.88 -3.91 -0.46
CA LEU A 249 2.93 -5.32 -0.87
C LEU A 249 4.36 -5.88 -0.83
N ALA A 250 5.36 -5.11 -1.26
CA ALA A 250 6.76 -5.50 -1.18
C ALA A 250 7.22 -5.70 0.29
N LYS A 251 6.82 -4.80 1.20
CA LYS A 251 7.09 -4.94 2.64
C LYS A 251 6.42 -6.18 3.22
N MET A 252 5.16 -6.45 2.85
CA MET A 252 4.44 -7.66 3.27
C MET A 252 5.15 -8.93 2.82
N MET A 253 5.57 -8.99 1.55
CA MET A 253 6.29 -10.15 1.01
C MET A 253 7.61 -10.38 1.72
N VAL A 254 8.43 -9.34 1.95
CA VAL A 254 9.72 -9.49 2.65
C VAL A 254 9.51 -9.96 4.09
N THR A 255 8.51 -9.42 4.79
CA THR A 255 8.15 -9.85 6.14
C THR A 255 7.78 -11.33 6.16
N ASP A 256 6.99 -11.79 5.21
CA ASP A 256 6.62 -13.18 5.06
C ASP A 256 7.81 -14.07 4.69
N ALA A 257 8.60 -13.64 3.70
CA ALA A 257 9.75 -14.39 3.19
C ALA A 257 10.86 -14.58 4.25
N LEU A 258 11.03 -13.59 5.14
CA LEU A 258 11.94 -13.70 6.29
C LEU A 258 11.51 -14.78 7.29
N ARG A 259 10.20 -14.91 7.54
CA ARG A 259 9.66 -15.98 8.42
C ARG A 259 9.88 -17.37 7.86
N HIS A 260 9.97 -17.49 6.53
CA HIS A 260 10.15 -18.75 5.82
C HIS A 260 11.58 -18.99 5.32
N GLY A 261 12.53 -18.09 5.66
CA GLY A 261 13.94 -18.25 5.34
C GLY A 261 14.51 -19.55 5.89
N TYR A 262 15.43 -20.19 5.16
CA TYR A 262 15.97 -21.50 5.49
C TYR A 262 17.48 -21.59 5.29
N ALA A 263 18.12 -22.51 5.98
CA ALA A 263 19.54 -22.78 5.81
C ALA A 263 19.82 -23.46 4.45
N ALA A 264 20.74 -22.87 3.67
CA ALA A 264 21.19 -23.42 2.41
C ALA A 264 22.73 -23.37 2.34
N GLY A 265 23.38 -24.01 3.28
CA GLY A 265 24.82 -23.94 3.47
C GLY A 265 25.20 -23.42 4.85
N SER A 266 26.47 -23.05 5.05
CA SER A 266 27.00 -22.62 6.36
C SER A 266 26.93 -21.11 6.62
N GLY A 267 26.57 -20.31 5.61
CA GLY A 267 26.34 -18.87 5.72
C GLY A 267 24.86 -18.52 5.86
N ALA A 268 24.54 -17.24 5.72
CA ALA A 268 23.14 -16.79 5.68
C ALA A 268 22.39 -17.45 4.51
N GLY A 269 21.31 -18.16 4.81
CA GLY A 269 20.47 -18.79 3.81
C GLY A 269 19.51 -17.78 3.15
N PRO A 270 18.80 -18.19 2.08
CA PRO A 270 17.86 -17.33 1.37
C PRO A 270 16.57 -17.09 2.14
N VAL A 271 15.96 -15.94 1.91
CA VAL A 271 14.55 -15.74 2.20
C VAL A 271 13.68 -16.54 1.22
N ALA A 272 12.46 -16.91 1.64
CA ALA A 272 11.57 -17.76 0.85
C ALA A 272 10.21 -17.09 0.58
N PRO A 273 10.07 -16.37 -0.56
CA PRO A 273 8.78 -15.83 -0.99
C PRO A 273 7.70 -16.90 -1.05
N GLN A 274 6.52 -16.61 -0.47
CA GLN A 274 5.41 -17.56 -0.42
C GLN A 274 4.20 -17.01 -1.17
N VAL A 275 3.51 -17.87 -1.91
CA VAL A 275 2.16 -17.60 -2.41
C VAL A 275 1.24 -17.36 -1.21
N GLY A 276 0.33 -16.37 -1.30
CA GLY A 276 -0.61 -16.04 -0.21
C GLY A 276 -0.01 -15.13 0.87
N PHE A 277 1.17 -14.55 0.68
CA PHE A 277 1.74 -13.58 1.62
C PHE A 277 0.79 -12.39 1.89
N ALA A 278 0.01 -11.99 0.88
CA ALA A 278 -0.96 -10.91 0.97
C ALA A 278 -2.30 -11.32 1.60
N GLU A 279 -2.45 -12.58 2.00
CA GLU A 279 -3.63 -13.10 2.72
C GLU A 279 -3.40 -13.12 4.26
N ARG A 280 -2.18 -12.78 4.72
CA ARG A 280 -1.74 -12.91 6.11
C ARG A 280 -1.72 -11.56 6.81
N PRO A 281 -2.63 -11.30 7.78
CA PRO A 281 -2.73 -10.03 8.51
C PRO A 281 -1.43 -9.61 9.21
N GLU A 282 -0.67 -10.57 9.71
CA GLU A 282 0.60 -10.34 10.41
C GLU A 282 1.71 -9.78 9.51
N ASN A 283 1.52 -9.76 8.20
CA ASN A 283 2.45 -9.16 7.24
C ASN A 283 2.13 -7.69 6.98
N LEU A 284 0.92 -7.21 7.34
CA LEU A 284 0.52 -5.83 7.09
C LEU A 284 1.41 -4.85 7.87
N PRO A 285 2.16 -3.96 7.19
CA PRO A 285 2.94 -2.94 7.89
C PRO A 285 2.07 -1.83 8.43
N GLY A 286 2.62 -1.02 9.35
CA GLY A 286 2.11 0.30 9.65
C GLY A 286 2.71 1.34 8.71
N PHE A 287 2.00 2.46 8.52
CA PHE A 287 2.50 3.63 7.80
C PHE A 287 2.30 4.91 8.61
N ARG A 288 3.32 5.78 8.63
CA ARG A 288 3.25 7.11 9.26
C ARG A 288 3.88 8.16 8.34
N PRO A 289 3.17 9.24 8.03
CA PRO A 289 3.72 10.38 7.28
C PRO A 289 4.71 11.21 8.11
N ASP A 290 4.77 11.00 9.43
CA ASP A 290 5.60 11.75 10.36
C ASP A 290 7.10 11.54 10.08
N GLU A 291 7.84 12.63 10.14
CA GLU A 291 9.27 12.69 9.86
C GLU A 291 10.13 12.27 11.06
N ARG A 292 9.55 12.13 12.26
CA ARG A 292 10.26 11.83 13.51
C ARG A 292 10.24 10.35 13.83
N LEU A 293 11.42 9.73 13.86
CA LEU A 293 11.60 8.33 14.27
C LEU A 293 11.32 8.09 15.75
N ASP A 294 11.49 9.10 16.59
CA ASP A 294 11.30 9.00 18.05
C ASP A 294 9.88 8.54 18.43
N ALA A 295 8.91 8.75 17.52
CA ALA A 295 7.53 8.33 17.69
C ALA A 295 7.27 6.85 17.31
N PHE A 296 8.29 6.11 16.86
CA PHE A 296 8.13 4.74 16.31
C PHE A 296 8.39 3.62 17.30
N SER A 297 8.84 3.87 18.52
CA SER A 297 9.02 2.80 19.49
C SER A 297 7.73 1.97 19.63
N MET A 298 7.83 0.65 19.64
CA MET A 298 6.69 -0.24 19.92
C MET A 298 6.06 0.06 21.29
N ALA A 299 6.87 0.52 22.25
CA ALA A 299 6.40 0.98 23.55
C ALA A 299 5.56 2.26 23.47
N THR A 300 5.65 3.03 22.38
CA THR A 300 4.91 4.27 22.15
C THR A 300 3.81 4.12 21.08
N GLN A 301 3.41 2.88 20.73
CA GLN A 301 2.21 2.71 19.90
C GLN A 301 1.05 3.46 20.56
N PRO A 302 0.29 4.26 19.79
CA PRO A 302 -0.84 4.97 20.37
C PRO A 302 -1.82 3.98 20.96
N GLU A 303 -2.39 4.33 22.11
CA GLU A 303 -3.49 3.58 22.69
C GLU A 303 -4.60 3.38 21.63
N ALA A 304 -5.18 2.19 21.57
CA ALA A 304 -6.25 1.92 20.64
C ALA A 304 -7.50 2.72 21.03
N PHE A 305 -8.19 3.24 20.05
CA PHE A 305 -9.56 3.69 20.28
C PHE A 305 -10.45 2.49 20.64
N ALA A 306 -11.49 2.73 21.43
CA ALA A 306 -12.46 1.69 21.74
C ALA A 306 -13.04 1.12 20.42
N PRO A 307 -12.92 -0.21 20.18
CA PRO A 307 -13.37 -0.81 18.93
C PRO A 307 -14.90 -0.74 18.84
N GLU A 308 -15.40 -0.48 17.64
CA GLU A 308 -16.83 -0.36 17.40
C GLU A 308 -17.43 -1.72 17.04
N ARG A 309 -18.63 -2.01 17.52
CA ARG A 309 -19.37 -3.24 17.20
C ARG A 309 -20.81 -2.91 16.81
N GLY A 310 -21.43 -3.77 15.96
CA GLY A 310 -22.82 -3.59 15.54
C GLY A 310 -23.03 -2.25 14.84
N LEU A 311 -22.20 -1.94 13.85
CA LEU A 311 -22.35 -0.76 13.01
C LEU A 311 -23.52 -0.92 12.03
N ASP A 312 -23.81 -2.14 11.61
CA ASP A 312 -24.98 -2.55 10.82
C ASP A 312 -25.25 -1.66 9.60
N LEU A 313 -26.48 -1.21 9.41
CA LEU A 313 -26.82 -0.21 8.40
C LEU A 313 -26.35 1.16 8.90
N TYR A 314 -25.40 1.73 8.22
CA TYR A 314 -24.77 3.00 8.55
C TYR A 314 -25.28 4.09 7.60
N ALA A 315 -26.10 5.00 8.08
CA ALA A 315 -26.64 6.07 7.25
C ALA A 315 -25.74 7.31 7.31
N VAL A 316 -25.45 7.91 6.13
CA VAL A 316 -24.74 9.19 6.03
C VAL A 316 -25.73 10.24 5.54
N VAL A 317 -25.93 11.31 6.34
CA VAL A 317 -26.94 12.35 6.12
C VAL A 317 -26.38 13.75 6.36
N ASP A 318 -27.14 14.79 6.00
CA ASP A 318 -26.70 16.17 6.01
C ASP A 318 -27.50 17.09 6.95
N SER A 319 -28.35 16.53 7.80
CA SER A 319 -29.15 17.32 8.74
C SER A 319 -29.70 16.52 9.94
N ALA A 320 -29.97 17.21 11.05
CA ALA A 320 -30.61 16.65 12.24
C ALA A 320 -32.04 16.11 11.94
N ALA A 321 -32.74 16.71 11.02
CA ALA A 321 -34.04 16.22 10.56
C ALA A 321 -33.95 14.81 9.96
N TRP A 322 -32.92 14.57 9.15
CA TRP A 322 -32.64 13.22 8.63
C TRP A 322 -32.23 12.26 9.74
N VAL A 323 -31.38 12.69 10.69
CA VAL A 323 -30.99 11.86 11.85
C VAL A 323 -32.22 11.39 12.61
N GLU A 324 -33.15 12.31 12.94
CA GLU A 324 -34.37 11.98 13.66
C GLU A 324 -35.27 11.03 12.87
N ARG A 325 -35.45 11.29 11.57
CA ARG A 325 -36.25 10.46 10.67
C ARG A 325 -35.75 9.01 10.60
N LEU A 326 -34.43 8.85 10.42
CA LEU A 326 -33.81 7.53 10.33
C LEU A 326 -33.76 6.80 11.67
N ALA A 327 -33.56 7.52 12.77
CA ALA A 327 -33.65 6.95 14.12
C ALA A 327 -35.05 6.36 14.41
N LYS A 328 -36.10 7.06 13.99
CA LYS A 328 -37.49 6.56 14.07
C LYS A 328 -37.73 5.34 13.18
N ALA A 329 -37.05 5.26 12.02
CA ALA A 329 -37.07 4.10 11.13
C ALA A 329 -36.20 2.93 11.61
N GLY A 330 -35.55 3.03 12.76
CA GLY A 330 -34.76 1.95 13.36
C GLY A 330 -33.28 1.91 13.01
N VAL A 331 -32.74 2.91 12.28
CA VAL A 331 -31.30 3.05 12.06
C VAL A 331 -30.63 3.47 13.37
N ARG A 332 -29.50 2.84 13.71
CA ARG A 332 -28.77 3.12 14.97
C ARG A 332 -27.38 3.71 14.75
N THR A 333 -26.80 3.60 13.56
CA THR A 333 -25.50 4.19 13.21
C THR A 333 -25.73 5.26 12.16
N VAL A 334 -25.38 6.51 12.49
CA VAL A 334 -25.63 7.67 11.64
C VAL A 334 -24.44 8.62 11.65
N GLN A 335 -24.06 9.14 10.48
CA GLN A 335 -23.05 10.17 10.33
C GLN A 335 -23.69 11.46 9.80
N LEU A 336 -23.45 12.58 10.48
CA LEU A 336 -23.73 13.89 9.94
C LEU A 336 -22.56 14.33 9.05
N ARG A 337 -22.80 14.42 7.75
CA ARG A 337 -21.86 14.92 6.75
C ARG A 337 -22.39 16.21 6.13
N LEU A 338 -22.21 17.31 6.85
CA LEU A 338 -22.59 18.66 6.44
C LEU A 338 -21.34 19.50 6.24
N LYS A 339 -21.04 19.84 5.00
CA LYS A 339 -19.87 20.67 4.67
C LYS A 339 -20.13 22.13 5.03
N PRO A 340 -19.12 22.90 5.49
CA PRO A 340 -19.29 24.29 5.90
C PRO A 340 -19.94 25.18 4.82
N GLU A 341 -19.55 25.03 3.57
CA GLU A 341 -20.12 25.79 2.44
C GLU A 341 -21.59 25.46 2.19
N VAL A 342 -22.00 24.20 2.41
CA VAL A 342 -23.40 23.78 2.30
C VAL A 342 -24.22 24.31 3.49
N ALA A 343 -23.68 24.26 4.68
CA ALA A 343 -24.31 24.82 5.88
C ALA A 343 -24.54 26.31 5.71
N LEU A 344 -23.52 27.05 5.28
CA LEU A 344 -23.59 28.50 5.01
C LEU A 344 -24.65 28.82 3.94
N ALA A 345 -24.64 28.10 2.82
CA ALA A 345 -25.62 28.30 1.74
C ALA A 345 -27.07 28.05 2.17
N ARG A 346 -27.28 27.18 3.17
CA ARG A 346 -28.60 26.86 3.76
C ARG A 346 -28.96 27.77 4.93
N GLY A 347 -28.07 28.66 5.39
CA GLY A 347 -28.24 29.48 6.58
C GLY A 347 -28.30 28.65 7.87
N VAL A 348 -27.62 27.52 7.90
CA VAL A 348 -27.57 26.60 9.05
C VAL A 348 -26.28 26.82 9.82
N ASP A 349 -26.40 27.02 11.13
CA ASP A 349 -25.24 27.00 12.03
C ASP A 349 -24.83 25.55 12.32
N LEU A 350 -23.61 25.20 11.91
CA LEU A 350 -23.08 23.85 12.01
C LEU A 350 -22.98 23.36 13.47
N ARG A 351 -22.62 24.26 14.41
CA ARG A 351 -22.57 23.94 15.83
C ARG A 351 -23.94 23.55 16.35
N VAL A 352 -24.95 24.39 16.07
CA VAL A 352 -26.32 24.15 16.48
C VAL A 352 -26.86 22.85 15.89
N GLU A 353 -26.51 22.55 14.63
CA GLU A 353 -26.94 21.32 13.96
C GLU A 353 -26.30 20.07 14.59
N ILE A 354 -25.02 20.13 14.95
CA ILE A 354 -24.33 19.05 15.68
C ILE A 354 -24.96 18.85 17.08
N GLU A 355 -25.23 19.93 17.82
CA GLU A 355 -25.86 19.85 19.14
C GLU A 355 -27.25 19.23 19.08
N ARG A 356 -28.06 19.55 18.07
CA ARG A 356 -29.34 18.89 17.80
C ARG A 356 -29.19 17.39 17.57
N CYS A 357 -28.21 17.00 16.77
CA CYS A 357 -27.91 15.59 16.52
C CYS A 357 -27.46 14.87 17.80
N VAL A 358 -26.66 15.51 18.66
CA VAL A 358 -26.24 14.95 19.95
C VAL A 358 -27.45 14.77 20.91
N ALA A 359 -28.42 15.69 20.89
CA ALA A 359 -29.66 15.49 21.62
C ALA A 359 -30.46 14.27 21.13
N LEU A 360 -30.51 14.06 19.80
CA LEU A 360 -31.11 12.87 19.20
C LEU A 360 -30.32 11.60 19.51
N GLN A 361 -28.97 11.66 19.51
CA GLN A 361 -28.11 10.57 19.93
C GLN A 361 -28.51 10.02 21.29
N LYS A 362 -28.69 10.90 22.28
CA LYS A 362 -29.09 10.52 23.65
C LYS A 362 -30.52 9.96 23.70
N ARG A 363 -31.45 10.56 22.93
CA ARG A 363 -32.86 10.15 22.89
C ARG A 363 -33.09 8.78 22.28
N PHE A 364 -32.33 8.43 21.23
CA PHE A 364 -32.54 7.22 20.44
C PHE A 364 -31.41 6.19 20.60
N ASP A 365 -30.45 6.42 21.50
CA ASP A 365 -29.27 5.58 21.70
C ASP A 365 -28.51 5.32 20.38
N LEU A 366 -28.11 6.42 19.69
CA LEU A 366 -27.45 6.36 18.40
C LEU A 366 -25.93 6.33 18.55
N LYS A 367 -25.28 5.58 17.67
CA LYS A 367 -23.88 5.75 17.32
C LYS A 367 -23.77 6.90 16.32
N PHE A 368 -23.65 8.11 16.84
CA PHE A 368 -23.68 9.33 16.04
C PHE A 368 -22.25 9.83 15.79
N TYR A 369 -21.86 9.88 14.53
CA TYR A 369 -20.55 10.38 14.10
C TYR A 369 -20.68 11.73 13.41
N VAL A 370 -19.77 12.64 13.73
CA VAL A 370 -19.60 13.92 13.04
C VAL A 370 -18.48 13.77 12.00
N ASN A 371 -18.74 14.14 10.75
CA ASN A 371 -17.73 14.09 9.69
C ASN A 371 -16.82 15.33 9.76
N ASP A 372 -15.50 15.14 9.83
CA ASP A 372 -14.39 16.10 9.80
C ASP A 372 -14.34 17.12 10.96
N HIS A 373 -15.46 17.60 11.48
CA HIS A 373 -15.54 18.66 12.48
C HIS A 373 -15.25 18.18 13.92
N TRP A 374 -14.06 17.60 14.10
CA TRP A 374 -13.66 16.92 15.33
C TRP A 374 -13.73 17.81 16.59
N ALA A 375 -13.32 19.11 16.49
CA ALA A 375 -13.36 20.03 17.61
C ALA A 375 -14.81 20.30 18.08
N LEU A 376 -15.72 20.56 17.14
CA LEU A 376 -17.15 20.74 17.46
C LEU A 376 -17.78 19.46 18.00
N ALA A 377 -17.35 18.30 17.52
CA ALA A 377 -17.81 17.01 18.01
C ALA A 377 -17.41 16.78 19.48
N ILE A 378 -16.19 17.16 19.85
CA ILE A 378 -15.70 17.11 21.25
C ILE A 378 -16.53 18.06 22.12
N GLU A 379 -16.68 19.33 21.72
CA GLU A 379 -17.43 20.34 22.46
C GLU A 379 -18.89 19.94 22.70
N ALA A 380 -19.54 19.37 21.69
CA ALA A 380 -20.93 18.93 21.78
C ALA A 380 -21.13 17.59 22.53
N GLY A 381 -20.07 16.81 22.75
CA GLY A 381 -20.17 15.47 23.34
C GLY A 381 -20.78 14.43 22.40
N ALA A 382 -20.37 14.46 21.14
CA ALA A 382 -20.77 13.47 20.15
C ALA A 382 -20.25 12.06 20.51
N TYR A 383 -20.85 11.01 19.95
CA TYR A 383 -20.41 9.62 20.12
C TYR A 383 -19.03 9.38 19.47
N GLY A 384 -18.80 9.97 18.31
CA GLY A 384 -17.55 9.82 17.59
C GLY A 384 -17.38 10.80 16.43
N VAL A 385 -16.21 10.69 15.81
CA VAL A 385 -15.82 11.48 14.63
C VAL A 385 -15.45 10.53 13.51
N HIS A 386 -15.79 10.87 12.27
CA HIS A 386 -15.31 10.21 11.07
C HIS A 386 -14.47 11.19 10.26
N VAL A 387 -13.26 10.77 9.86
CA VAL A 387 -12.28 11.63 9.18
C VAL A 387 -11.82 11.01 7.86
N GLY A 388 -11.67 11.82 6.82
CA GLY A 388 -11.01 11.47 5.57
C GLY A 388 -9.48 11.42 5.72
N GLN A 389 -8.79 10.73 4.80
CA GLN A 389 -7.33 10.67 4.82
C GLN A 389 -6.68 12.03 4.54
N GLU A 390 -7.32 12.81 3.67
CA GLU A 390 -6.90 14.16 3.31
C GLU A 390 -6.94 15.16 4.48
N ASP A 391 -7.86 14.94 5.44
CA ASP A 391 -8.07 15.82 6.59
C ASP A 391 -7.27 15.38 7.82
N LEU A 392 -6.77 14.13 7.82
CA LEU A 392 -6.18 13.49 9.00
C LEU A 392 -4.92 14.22 9.53
N ASP A 393 -4.18 14.92 8.67
CA ASP A 393 -2.97 15.67 9.07
C ASP A 393 -3.31 16.97 9.85
N GLN A 394 -4.58 17.41 9.77
CA GLN A 394 -5.08 18.60 10.48
C GLN A 394 -5.86 18.25 11.76
N VAL A 395 -6.00 16.95 12.05
CA VAL A 395 -6.79 16.44 13.17
C VAL A 395 -5.92 16.16 14.38
N ASP A 396 -6.30 16.69 15.53
CA ASP A 396 -5.69 16.29 16.80
C ASP A 396 -6.30 14.95 17.29
N VAL A 397 -5.70 13.86 16.80
CA VAL A 397 -6.10 12.49 17.16
C VAL A 397 -5.97 12.23 18.66
N ALA A 398 -5.01 12.90 19.33
CA ALA A 398 -4.82 12.77 20.78
C ALA A 398 -5.97 13.43 21.55
N ALA A 399 -6.41 14.62 21.11
CA ALA A 399 -7.56 15.31 21.70
C ALA A 399 -8.85 14.49 21.58
N ILE A 400 -9.11 13.89 20.40
CA ILE A 400 -10.27 13.00 20.18
C ILE A 400 -10.23 11.81 21.16
N ARG A 401 -9.06 11.18 21.30
CA ARG A 401 -8.87 10.04 22.22
C ARG A 401 -9.07 10.45 23.67
N HIS A 402 -8.49 11.57 24.07
CA HIS A 402 -8.61 12.11 25.44
C HIS A 402 -10.06 12.45 25.79
N ALA A 403 -10.83 12.95 24.84
CA ALA A 403 -12.26 13.22 25.00
C ALA A 403 -13.12 11.94 25.03
N GLY A 404 -12.54 10.75 24.83
CA GLY A 404 -13.24 9.46 24.84
C GLY A 404 -14.12 9.21 23.63
N LEU A 405 -14.00 10.01 22.57
CA LEU A 405 -14.76 9.82 21.34
C LEU A 405 -14.22 8.63 20.53
N ARG A 406 -15.08 8.02 19.74
CA ARG A 406 -14.70 7.01 18.75
C ARG A 406 -14.17 7.71 17.50
N LEU A 407 -13.20 7.05 16.84
CA LEU A 407 -12.61 7.53 15.58
C LEU A 407 -12.89 6.54 14.46
N GLY A 408 -13.58 6.99 13.40
CA GLY A 408 -13.70 6.29 12.13
C GLY A 408 -12.76 6.91 11.09
N LEU A 409 -12.14 6.11 10.24
CA LEU A 409 -11.27 6.60 9.17
C LEU A 409 -11.72 6.07 7.81
N SER A 410 -11.86 6.97 6.82
CA SER A 410 -11.97 6.58 5.41
C SER A 410 -10.67 5.95 4.93
N THR A 411 -10.76 4.94 4.05
CA THR A 411 -9.61 4.19 3.55
C THR A 411 -9.91 3.68 2.14
N HIS A 412 -9.04 3.97 1.18
CA HIS A 412 -9.26 3.68 -0.23
C HIS A 412 -8.14 2.81 -0.85
N SER A 413 -6.97 2.80 -0.24
CA SER A 413 -5.74 2.19 -0.76
C SER A 413 -5.00 1.37 0.31
N LEU A 414 -3.97 0.62 -0.08
CA LEU A 414 -3.21 -0.21 0.86
C LEU A 414 -2.35 0.64 1.81
N TRP A 415 -1.75 1.73 1.31
CA TRP A 415 -0.96 2.60 2.17
C TRP A 415 -1.84 3.36 3.18
N GLU A 416 -3.08 3.74 2.78
CA GLU A 416 -4.06 4.32 3.71
C GLU A 416 -4.51 3.29 4.75
N LEU A 417 -4.67 2.01 4.35
CA LEU A 417 -4.93 0.93 5.30
C LEU A 417 -3.80 0.77 6.31
N ALA A 418 -2.54 0.79 5.84
CA ALA A 418 -1.37 0.72 6.70
C ALA A 418 -1.30 1.92 7.67
N ARG A 419 -1.69 3.11 7.22
CA ARG A 419 -1.80 4.33 8.05
C ARG A 419 -2.90 4.19 9.11
N ALA A 420 -4.08 3.77 8.70
CA ALA A 420 -5.20 3.56 9.61
C ALA A 420 -4.89 2.47 10.64
N TRP A 421 -4.26 1.36 10.21
CA TRP A 421 -3.81 0.29 11.10
C TRP A 421 -2.86 0.80 12.18
N ALA A 422 -1.91 1.66 11.83
CA ALA A 422 -0.98 2.27 12.77
C ALA A 422 -1.64 3.21 13.80
N LEU A 423 -2.75 3.84 13.44
CA LEU A 423 -3.51 4.76 14.32
C LEU A 423 -4.47 4.05 15.27
N ARG A 424 -4.82 2.78 14.98
CA ARG A 424 -5.72 1.94 15.77
C ARG A 424 -7.09 2.61 16.04
N PRO A 425 -7.83 3.05 14.99
CA PRO A 425 -9.12 3.72 15.14
C PRO A 425 -10.21 2.76 15.65
N SER A 426 -11.40 3.28 15.92
CA SER A 426 -12.56 2.47 16.31
C SER A 426 -13.10 1.61 15.16
N TYR A 427 -13.00 2.11 13.93
CA TYR A 427 -13.33 1.39 12.70
C TYR A 427 -12.68 2.06 11.48
N ILE A 428 -12.60 1.34 10.39
CA ILE A 428 -12.25 1.87 9.07
C ILE A 428 -13.41 1.75 8.10
N ALA A 429 -13.56 2.73 7.20
CA ALA A 429 -14.53 2.69 6.10
C ALA A 429 -13.81 2.47 4.79
N CYS A 430 -14.05 1.34 4.14
CA CYS A 430 -13.40 0.92 2.90
C CYS A 430 -14.30 1.19 1.69
N GLY A 431 -13.78 1.91 0.70
CA GLY A 431 -14.54 2.19 -0.52
C GLY A 431 -13.77 3.02 -1.55
N PRO A 432 -14.42 3.34 -2.68
CA PRO A 432 -15.77 2.93 -3.05
C PRO A 432 -15.85 1.44 -3.41
N VAL A 433 -16.85 0.72 -2.89
CA VAL A 433 -17.05 -0.70 -3.25
C VAL A 433 -17.62 -0.82 -4.66
N HIS A 434 -18.57 0.04 -5.02
CA HIS A 434 -19.14 0.18 -6.36
C HIS A 434 -18.98 1.61 -6.85
N ALA A 435 -19.10 1.81 -8.16
CA ALA A 435 -19.11 3.13 -8.75
C ALA A 435 -20.19 4.02 -8.09
N THR A 436 -19.84 5.26 -7.79
CA THR A 436 -20.70 6.24 -7.14
C THR A 436 -20.53 7.61 -7.77
N THR A 437 -21.60 8.39 -7.78
CA THR A 437 -21.62 9.78 -8.27
C THR A 437 -21.62 10.80 -7.13
N THR A 438 -21.59 10.34 -5.89
CA THR A 438 -21.75 11.19 -4.70
C THR A 438 -20.51 12.06 -4.39
N LYS A 439 -19.33 11.57 -4.74
CA LYS A 439 -18.05 12.29 -4.63
C LYS A 439 -17.25 11.96 -5.89
N ASP A 440 -16.69 12.99 -6.53
CA ASP A 440 -15.67 12.79 -7.57
C ASP A 440 -14.39 12.33 -6.88
N MET A 441 -13.91 11.15 -7.25
CA MET A 441 -12.80 10.49 -6.58
C MET A 441 -11.88 9.83 -7.62
N PRO A 442 -10.55 9.88 -7.43
CA PRO A 442 -9.61 9.19 -8.30
C PRO A 442 -9.62 7.66 -8.10
N TRP A 443 -10.29 7.19 -7.03
CA TRP A 443 -10.29 5.80 -6.61
C TRP A 443 -11.19 4.92 -7.47
N GLN A 444 -10.67 3.76 -7.85
CA GLN A 444 -11.44 2.76 -8.59
C GLN A 444 -12.36 1.97 -7.65
N PRO A 445 -13.54 1.54 -8.13
CA PRO A 445 -14.41 0.64 -7.38
C PRO A 445 -13.71 -0.66 -7.00
N GLN A 446 -13.68 -0.97 -5.73
CA GLN A 446 -12.94 -2.10 -5.19
C GLN A 446 -13.65 -3.44 -5.36
N GLY A 447 -14.97 -3.43 -5.48
CA GLY A 447 -15.79 -4.64 -5.56
C GLY A 447 -15.96 -5.36 -4.23
N VAL A 448 -16.93 -6.25 -4.20
CA VAL A 448 -17.34 -6.96 -2.97
C VAL A 448 -16.23 -7.91 -2.48
N HIS A 449 -15.57 -8.64 -3.38
CA HIS A 449 -14.53 -9.59 -2.97
C HIS A 449 -13.35 -8.88 -2.31
N ASN A 450 -12.94 -7.72 -2.84
CA ASN A 450 -11.85 -6.94 -2.24
C ASN A 450 -12.23 -6.36 -0.86
N LEU A 451 -13.51 -6.05 -0.64
CA LEU A 451 -14.00 -5.69 0.69
C LEU A 451 -13.80 -6.83 1.70
N GLY A 452 -13.98 -8.10 1.28
CA GLY A 452 -13.65 -9.28 2.07
C GLY A 452 -12.16 -9.38 2.40
N TRP A 453 -11.28 -9.03 1.44
CA TRP A 453 -9.84 -8.97 1.67
C TRP A 453 -9.47 -7.94 2.75
N TRP A 454 -10.06 -6.74 2.70
CA TRP A 454 -9.84 -5.71 3.72
C TRP A 454 -10.24 -6.21 5.10
N ARG A 455 -11.41 -6.86 5.20
CA ARG A 455 -11.89 -7.42 6.47
C ARG A 455 -10.95 -8.51 7.01
N GLN A 456 -10.37 -9.33 6.13
CA GLN A 456 -9.40 -10.35 6.50
C GLN A 456 -8.09 -9.74 7.02
N MET A 457 -7.61 -8.69 6.38
CA MET A 457 -6.31 -8.08 6.71
C MET A 457 -6.29 -7.34 8.05
N VAL A 458 -7.43 -6.93 8.57
CA VAL A 458 -7.55 -6.23 9.86
C VAL A 458 -8.57 -6.92 10.79
N PRO A 459 -8.29 -8.17 11.22
CA PRO A 459 -9.28 -9.01 11.90
C PRO A 459 -9.75 -8.44 13.25
N THR A 460 -8.96 -7.59 13.88
CA THR A 460 -9.29 -6.96 15.17
C THR A 460 -9.90 -5.57 15.04
N LEU A 461 -9.92 -5.00 13.81
CA LEU A 461 -10.43 -3.67 13.54
C LEU A 461 -11.75 -3.78 12.77
N PRO A 462 -12.86 -3.20 13.25
CA PRO A 462 -14.13 -3.19 12.54
C PRO A 462 -14.02 -2.51 11.17
N VAL A 463 -14.69 -3.09 10.18
CA VAL A 463 -14.68 -2.61 8.78
C VAL A 463 -16.10 -2.23 8.34
N VAL A 464 -16.23 -1.05 7.76
CA VAL A 464 -17.45 -0.56 7.11
C VAL A 464 -17.22 -0.49 5.60
N GLY A 465 -18.07 -1.13 4.82
CA GLY A 465 -18.09 -0.94 3.36
C GLY A 465 -18.88 0.30 2.98
N ILE A 466 -18.40 1.09 2.00
CA ILE A 466 -19.11 2.27 1.49
C ILE A 466 -18.97 2.39 -0.03
N GLY A 467 -20.00 2.94 -0.68
CA GLY A 467 -20.00 3.35 -2.08
C GLY A 467 -20.88 2.51 -2.98
N GLY A 468 -21.89 3.16 -3.58
CA GLY A 468 -22.74 2.66 -4.66
C GLY A 468 -23.65 1.49 -4.30
N PHE A 469 -24.06 1.36 -3.04
CA PHE A 469 -24.94 0.27 -2.60
C PHE A 469 -26.40 0.48 -3.03
N THR A 470 -26.97 -0.57 -3.62
CA THR A 470 -28.40 -0.86 -3.70
C THR A 470 -28.70 -2.02 -2.75
N PRO A 471 -29.96 -2.33 -2.39
CA PRO A 471 -30.25 -3.46 -1.51
C PRO A 471 -29.57 -4.77 -1.94
N GLY A 472 -29.69 -5.17 -3.21
CA GLY A 472 -29.05 -6.40 -3.70
C GLY A 472 -27.50 -6.38 -3.66
N ARG A 473 -26.86 -5.22 -3.92
CA ARG A 473 -25.40 -5.05 -3.78
C ARG A 473 -24.96 -5.09 -2.31
N LEU A 474 -25.80 -4.55 -1.41
CA LEU A 474 -25.52 -4.54 0.02
C LEU A 474 -25.62 -5.94 0.61
N GLU A 475 -26.59 -6.76 0.16
CA GLU A 475 -26.68 -8.19 0.52
C GLU A 475 -25.38 -8.93 0.19
N ALA A 476 -24.87 -8.77 -1.03
CA ALA A 476 -23.61 -9.38 -1.45
C ALA A 476 -22.43 -8.90 -0.58
N ALA A 477 -22.36 -7.60 -0.25
CA ALA A 477 -21.32 -7.04 0.60
C ALA A 477 -21.43 -7.55 2.06
N ALA A 478 -22.61 -7.75 2.58
CA ALA A 478 -22.82 -8.30 3.93
C ALA A 478 -22.23 -9.71 4.09
N ARG A 479 -22.15 -10.49 3.00
CA ARG A 479 -21.54 -11.83 2.98
C ARG A 479 -20.02 -11.80 3.17
N THR A 480 -19.37 -10.66 3.13
CA THR A 480 -17.91 -10.54 3.37
C THR A 480 -17.54 -10.51 4.85
N GLY A 481 -18.52 -10.47 5.74
CA GLY A 481 -18.33 -10.42 7.19
C GLY A 481 -17.90 -9.06 7.72
N VAL A 482 -18.12 -7.98 6.97
CA VAL A 482 -17.88 -6.61 7.45
C VAL A 482 -18.87 -6.20 8.54
N ASP A 483 -18.43 -5.30 9.42
CA ASP A 483 -19.17 -4.92 10.63
C ASP A 483 -20.31 -3.94 10.34
N GLY A 484 -20.22 -3.19 9.23
CA GLY A 484 -21.26 -2.26 8.80
C GLY A 484 -21.21 -1.95 7.31
N LEU A 485 -22.31 -1.42 6.77
CA LEU A 485 -22.42 -0.99 5.38
C LEU A 485 -23.07 0.38 5.31
N ALA A 486 -22.32 1.35 4.75
CA ALA A 486 -22.71 2.74 4.74
C ALA A 486 -23.48 3.12 3.46
N VAL A 487 -24.63 3.75 3.63
CA VAL A 487 -25.54 4.20 2.56
C VAL A 487 -25.84 5.69 2.73
N LEU A 488 -25.82 6.44 1.63
CA LEU A 488 -26.14 7.86 1.58
C LEU A 488 -27.33 8.09 0.64
N SER A 489 -27.10 8.33 -0.64
CA SER A 489 -28.13 8.67 -1.64
C SER A 489 -29.17 7.56 -1.83
N GLY A 490 -28.81 6.31 -1.62
CA GLY A 490 -29.76 5.19 -1.70
C GLY A 490 -30.93 5.28 -0.69
N ILE A 491 -30.75 6.05 0.38
CA ILE A 491 -31.81 6.35 1.36
C ILE A 491 -32.35 7.77 1.14
N THR A 492 -31.48 8.78 1.08
CA THR A 492 -31.90 10.20 1.08
C THR A 492 -32.55 10.64 -0.20
N ALA A 493 -32.28 10.00 -1.33
CA ALA A 493 -32.91 10.27 -2.62
C ALA A 493 -34.05 9.29 -2.97
N ALA A 494 -34.39 8.38 -2.08
CA ALA A 494 -35.52 7.46 -2.29
C ALA A 494 -36.85 8.21 -2.17
N SER A 495 -37.85 7.82 -2.96
CA SER A 495 -39.22 8.35 -2.87
C SER A 495 -39.90 8.02 -1.55
N ASP A 496 -39.58 6.85 -0.97
CA ASP A 496 -39.98 6.42 0.38
C ASP A 496 -38.72 5.95 1.14
N PRO A 497 -38.05 6.87 1.87
CA PRO A 497 -36.85 6.57 2.64
C PRO A 497 -37.06 5.49 3.73
N GLU A 498 -38.20 5.41 4.35
CA GLU A 498 -38.51 4.38 5.37
C GLU A 498 -38.61 3.00 4.74
N ALA A 499 -39.22 2.89 3.57
CA ALA A 499 -39.23 1.64 2.80
C ALA A 499 -37.83 1.25 2.33
N ALA A 500 -37.01 2.24 1.91
CA ALA A 500 -35.63 2.01 1.56
C ALA A 500 -34.80 1.47 2.75
N VAL A 501 -34.94 2.08 3.94
CA VAL A 501 -34.30 1.60 5.17
C VAL A 501 -34.66 0.14 5.45
N ARG A 502 -35.95 -0.22 5.39
CA ARG A 502 -36.39 -1.61 5.60
C ARG A 502 -35.76 -2.57 4.59
N ALA A 503 -35.71 -2.19 3.30
CA ALA A 503 -35.11 -3.00 2.25
C ALA A 503 -33.61 -3.23 2.47
N TYR A 504 -32.86 -2.19 2.91
CA TYR A 504 -31.45 -2.32 3.25
C TYR A 504 -31.21 -3.16 4.50
N GLN A 505 -32.03 -3.02 5.54
CA GLN A 505 -31.94 -3.85 6.76
C GLN A 505 -32.24 -5.33 6.47
N GLU A 506 -33.22 -5.60 5.63
CA GLU A 506 -33.53 -6.96 5.18
C GLU A 506 -32.36 -7.56 4.37
N ALA A 507 -31.85 -6.84 3.39
CA ALA A 507 -30.68 -7.25 2.60
C ALA A 507 -29.44 -7.52 3.48
N LEU A 508 -29.20 -6.70 4.49
CA LEU A 508 -28.12 -6.90 5.46
C LEU A 508 -28.31 -8.22 6.24
N CYS A 509 -29.52 -8.47 6.71
CA CYS A 509 -29.87 -9.69 7.44
C CYS A 509 -29.71 -10.93 6.56
N GLN A 510 -30.23 -10.89 5.33
CA GLN A 510 -30.12 -11.98 4.36
C GLN A 510 -28.65 -12.29 4.02
N GLY A 511 -27.86 -11.25 3.73
CA GLY A 511 -26.44 -11.41 3.42
C GLY A 511 -25.64 -12.00 4.58
N ARG A 512 -25.88 -11.56 5.82
CA ARG A 512 -25.22 -12.12 7.01
C ARG A 512 -25.60 -13.58 7.29
N SER A 513 -26.77 -14.01 6.87
CA SER A 513 -27.24 -15.39 7.02
C SER A 513 -26.75 -16.31 5.91
N ALA A 514 -26.22 -15.77 4.81
CA ALA A 514 -25.72 -16.50 3.68
C ALA A 514 -24.24 -16.94 3.87
N PRO A 515 -23.75 -17.94 3.12
CA PRO A 515 -22.35 -18.34 3.17
C PRO A 515 -21.38 -17.16 2.90
N VAL A 516 -20.32 -17.09 3.68
CA VAL A 516 -19.29 -16.05 3.54
C VAL A 516 -18.62 -16.13 2.17
N LEU A 517 -18.42 -14.98 1.54
CA LEU A 517 -17.66 -14.89 0.29
C LEU A 517 -16.16 -14.97 0.58
N ALA A 518 -15.49 -15.86 -0.14
CA ALA A 518 -14.04 -15.96 -0.06
C ALA A 518 -13.37 -14.68 -0.61
N PRO A 519 -12.42 -14.09 0.14
CA PRO A 519 -11.65 -12.96 -0.36
C PRO A 519 -10.70 -13.39 -1.49
N PRO A 520 -10.24 -12.48 -2.33
CA PRO A 520 -9.22 -12.76 -3.33
C PRO A 520 -7.86 -12.94 -2.66
N ARG A 521 -6.95 -13.69 -3.30
CA ARG A 521 -5.56 -13.86 -2.84
C ARG A 521 -4.73 -12.58 -2.92
N TRP A 522 -5.09 -11.71 -3.86
CA TRP A 522 -4.48 -10.40 -4.06
C TRP A 522 -5.53 -9.32 -3.92
N PRO A 523 -5.22 -8.18 -3.28
CA PRO A 523 -6.09 -7.01 -3.29
C PRO A 523 -6.20 -6.45 -4.71
N ARG A 524 -7.16 -5.56 -4.92
CA ARG A 524 -7.30 -4.83 -6.18
C ARG A 524 -6.56 -3.49 -6.11
N PRO A 525 -5.96 -3.04 -7.23
CA PRO A 525 -5.46 -1.67 -7.32
C PRO A 525 -6.55 -0.64 -7.02
N SER A 526 -6.22 0.36 -6.23
CA SER A 526 -7.17 1.39 -5.79
C SER A 526 -7.18 2.63 -6.69
N LEU A 527 -6.06 2.91 -7.34
CA LEU A 527 -5.91 3.97 -8.32
C LEU A 527 -5.75 3.38 -9.72
N ARG A 528 -6.01 4.20 -10.75
CA ARG A 528 -5.57 3.85 -12.10
C ARG A 528 -4.06 3.89 -12.10
N GLY A 529 -3.43 2.73 -12.21
CA GLY A 529 -1.97 2.62 -12.32
C GLY A 529 -1.43 3.26 -13.59
N LEU A 530 -0.13 3.11 -13.81
CA LEU A 530 0.61 3.69 -14.93
C LEU A 530 -0.01 3.42 -16.33
N TRP A 531 -0.86 2.41 -16.44
CA TRP A 531 -1.49 1.98 -17.70
C TRP A 531 -3.01 2.22 -17.73
N GLY A 532 -3.49 3.33 -17.22
CA GLY A 532 -4.89 3.75 -17.09
C GLY A 532 -5.83 3.07 -18.07
N GLY A 533 -6.51 1.99 -17.70
CA GLY A 533 -7.48 1.37 -18.59
C GLY A 533 -7.75 -0.10 -18.28
N GLU A 534 -9.03 -0.41 -18.36
CA GLU A 534 -9.64 -1.69 -18.67
C GLU A 534 -8.77 -2.95 -18.46
N ASN A 535 -8.96 -3.60 -17.34
CA ASN A 535 -9.07 -5.06 -17.25
C ASN A 535 -8.93 -5.51 -15.80
N ALA A 536 -10.01 -5.39 -15.07
CA ALA A 536 -10.27 -6.23 -13.92
C ALA A 536 -11.77 -6.54 -13.89
N THR A 537 -12.26 -7.10 -15.01
CA THR A 537 -13.50 -7.86 -15.03
C THR A 537 -13.13 -9.32 -14.89
N ALA A 538 -13.20 -9.82 -13.67
CA ALA A 538 -13.68 -11.16 -13.31
C ALA A 538 -13.73 -11.26 -11.78
#